data_4e3124a8a0ee23eb8a12a74e78153cbd
#
_entry.id   4e3124a8a0ee23eb8a12a74e78153cbd
#
_cell.length_a   1.000
_cell.length_b   1.000
_cell.length_c   1.000
_cell.angle_alpha   90.00
_cell.angle_beta   90.00
_cell.angle_gamma   90.00
#
_symmetry.space_group_name_H-M   'P 1'
#
loop_
_entity.id
_entity.type
_entity.pdbx_description
1 polymer ?
#
loop_
_entity_poly.entity_id
_entity_poly.type
_entity_poly.pdbx_seq_one_letter_code
_entity_poly.pdbx_strand_id
1 'polypeptide(L)'
;VLVGTTDTVMEVFAAGNVEPGHMTVKLATAGRICVITDRQLDSKFIFNYRHVVPGLWYPGTATASCAASYRWYRDTIGREPFADLNVPAEEIPAGSDGLMFHPYLNGELTPYNDPELKGSYTGISSRHTTAHFTRATLEGVAMSLKDCMQTLYDLGVKMKRVRIIGGGAKGLLWRQIVADVLGIEMQKVKVDDSSFGTAMLAAVGIGWFDSFAQAAETCIEVESVSKPNPENQKAYEKLFARYKAIHDALAPVYHD
;
A
#
# COMPACT_ATOMS: atom_id res chain seq x y z
N VAL A 1 -4.63 -2.11 34.57
CA VAL A 1 -4.06 -2.82 33.40
C VAL A 1 -5.00 -2.56 32.22
N LEU A 2 -4.45 -2.08 31.10
CA LEU A 2 -5.18 -1.92 29.86
C LEU A 2 -4.89 -3.10 28.94
N VAL A 3 -5.91 -3.62 28.29
CA VAL A 3 -5.77 -4.66 27.26
C VAL A 3 -5.46 -3.96 25.93
N GLY A 4 -4.35 -4.35 25.32
CA GLY A 4 -3.95 -3.87 23.99
C GLY A 4 -4.50 -4.74 22.87
N THR A 5 -3.94 -4.56 21.68
CA THR A 5 -4.22 -5.33 20.47
C THR A 5 -2.92 -5.57 19.71
N THR A 6 -2.98 -6.02 18.46
CA THR A 6 -1.80 -6.26 17.63
C THR A 6 -1.10 -4.95 17.24
N ASP A 7 0.21 -5.04 16.98
CA ASP A 7 1.03 -3.93 16.44
C ASP A 7 0.38 -3.28 15.21
N THR A 8 -0.13 -4.11 14.29
CA THR A 8 -0.81 -3.64 13.06
C THR A 8 -2.00 -2.72 13.37
N VAL A 9 -2.82 -3.05 14.37
CA VAL A 9 -3.98 -2.22 14.76
C VAL A 9 -3.50 -0.96 15.48
N MET A 10 -2.42 -1.04 16.26
CA MET A 10 -1.82 0.13 16.93
C MET A 10 -1.21 1.11 15.94
N GLU A 11 -0.55 0.66 14.86
CA GLU A 11 -0.07 1.53 13.78
C GLU A 11 -1.21 2.27 13.08
N VAL A 12 -2.35 1.60 12.87
CA VAL A 12 -3.56 2.19 12.29
C VAL A 12 -4.15 3.29 13.17
N PHE A 13 -4.17 3.04 14.48
CA PHE A 13 -4.59 4.04 15.45
C PHE A 13 -3.57 5.20 15.53
N ALA A 14 -2.27 4.91 15.50
CA ALA A 14 -1.20 5.92 15.40
C ALA A 14 -1.31 6.77 14.13
N ALA A 15 -1.86 6.23 13.04
CA ALA A 15 -2.17 7.00 11.84
C ALA A 15 -3.47 7.84 11.96
N GLY A 16 -4.18 7.77 13.10
CA GLY A 16 -5.41 8.51 13.35
C GLY A 16 -6.64 7.94 12.64
N ASN A 17 -6.58 6.68 12.19
CA ASN A 17 -7.73 6.04 11.57
C ASN A 17 -8.62 5.43 12.65
N VAL A 18 -9.80 6.04 12.89
CA VAL A 18 -10.70 5.72 14.01
C VAL A 18 -12.18 5.66 13.62
N GLU A 19 -12.52 5.86 12.32
CA GLU A 19 -13.89 5.90 11.84
C GLU A 19 -14.11 5.04 10.61
N PRO A 20 -15.33 4.53 10.37
CA PRO A 20 -15.67 3.82 9.16
C PRO A 20 -15.36 4.62 7.88
N GLY A 21 -14.68 3.97 6.95
CA GLY A 21 -14.19 4.57 5.71
C GLY A 21 -12.78 5.17 5.80
N HIS A 22 -12.17 5.24 6.98
CA HIS A 22 -10.76 5.55 7.09
C HIS A 22 -9.94 4.35 6.59
N MET A 23 -9.08 4.60 5.62
CA MET A 23 -8.27 3.58 4.95
C MET A 23 -6.78 3.76 5.25
N THR A 24 -6.07 2.66 5.32
CA THR A 24 -4.61 2.63 5.41
C THR A 24 -4.04 1.92 4.18
N VAL A 25 -3.07 2.54 3.53
CA VAL A 25 -2.16 1.92 2.56
C VAL A 25 -0.82 1.74 3.26
N LYS A 26 -0.40 0.49 3.46
CA LYS A 26 0.86 0.17 4.15
C LYS A 26 1.91 -0.32 3.17
N LEU A 27 3.02 0.42 3.04
CA LEU A 27 4.19 0.06 2.23
C LEU A 27 5.27 -0.54 3.15
N ALA A 28 5.06 -1.77 3.57
CA ALA A 28 6.00 -2.57 4.37
C ALA A 28 6.57 -3.72 3.53
N THR A 29 7.22 -4.71 4.14
CA THR A 29 7.73 -5.91 3.44
C THR A 29 6.67 -6.51 2.54
N ALA A 30 5.50 -6.83 3.11
CA ALA A 30 4.24 -7.05 2.39
C ALA A 30 3.46 -5.73 2.32
N GLY A 31 2.66 -5.52 1.28
CA GLY A 31 1.77 -4.38 1.16
C GLY A 31 0.38 -4.72 1.69
N ARG A 32 -0.31 -3.73 2.24
CA ARG A 32 -1.69 -3.92 2.70
C ARG A 32 -2.55 -2.72 2.38
N ILE A 33 -3.80 -2.99 2.02
CA ILE A 33 -4.87 -1.99 1.98
C ILE A 33 -5.96 -2.46 2.91
N CYS A 34 -6.21 -1.68 3.94
CA CYS A 34 -7.19 -1.98 4.96
C CYS A 34 -8.08 -0.77 5.20
N VAL A 35 -9.32 -1.02 5.57
CA VAL A 35 -10.32 0.02 5.80
C VAL A 35 -11.07 -0.26 7.10
N ILE A 36 -11.44 0.79 7.83
CA ILE A 36 -12.28 0.64 9.01
C ILE A 36 -13.73 0.47 8.57
N THR A 37 -14.40 -0.52 9.14
CA THR A 37 -15.82 -0.83 8.89
C THR A 37 -16.58 -1.09 10.19
N ASP A 38 -17.88 -1.04 10.14
CA ASP A 38 -18.78 -1.40 11.25
C ASP A 38 -19.11 -2.90 11.30
N ARG A 39 -18.61 -3.68 10.35
CA ARG A 39 -18.84 -5.12 10.22
C ARG A 39 -17.64 -5.82 9.60
N GLN A 40 -17.57 -7.13 9.76
CA GLN A 40 -16.68 -7.99 8.99
C GLN A 40 -17.07 -8.00 7.51
N LEU A 41 -16.07 -8.18 6.65
CA LEU A 41 -16.28 -8.46 5.23
C LEU A 41 -16.11 -9.95 4.99
N ASP A 42 -17.11 -10.56 4.36
CA ASP A 42 -17.08 -12.00 4.04
C ASP A 42 -16.50 -12.23 2.64
N SER A 43 -15.25 -12.64 2.60
CA SER A 43 -14.55 -13.02 1.37
C SER A 43 -13.29 -13.81 1.71
N LYS A 44 -12.96 -14.83 0.92
CA LYS A 44 -11.73 -15.63 1.06
C LYS A 44 -10.42 -14.83 0.87
N PHE A 45 -10.52 -13.63 0.30
CA PHE A 45 -9.40 -12.74 0.06
C PHE A 45 -9.21 -11.67 1.13
N ILE A 46 -10.11 -11.62 2.12
CA ILE A 46 -10.12 -10.59 3.17
C ILE A 46 -9.73 -11.23 4.51
N PHE A 47 -8.75 -10.63 5.17
CA PHE A 47 -8.54 -10.85 6.59
C PHE A 47 -9.29 -9.79 7.39
N ASN A 48 -9.85 -10.18 8.53
CA ASN A 48 -10.63 -9.30 9.40
C ASN A 48 -9.94 -9.18 10.76
N TYR A 49 -9.55 -7.97 11.15
CA TYR A 49 -9.10 -7.67 12.50
C TYR A 49 -10.18 -6.91 13.28
N ARG A 50 -10.23 -7.11 14.59
CA ARG A 50 -10.94 -6.19 15.48
C ARG A 50 -10.14 -4.89 15.55
N HIS A 51 -10.83 -3.76 15.39
CA HIS A 51 -10.21 -2.46 15.62
C HIS A 51 -10.14 -2.14 17.12
N VAL A 52 -9.24 -1.21 17.52
CA VAL A 52 -9.13 -0.77 18.91
C VAL A 52 -10.36 0.01 19.38
N VAL A 53 -11.02 0.72 18.47
CA VAL A 53 -12.30 1.39 18.74
C VAL A 53 -13.39 0.33 18.86
N PRO A 54 -14.14 0.27 20.00
CA PRO A 54 -15.17 -0.72 20.19
C PRO A 54 -16.24 -0.72 19.09
N GLY A 55 -16.67 -1.92 18.67
CA GLY A 55 -17.69 -2.09 17.63
C GLY A 55 -17.14 -2.00 16.20
N LEU A 56 -15.89 -1.57 15.99
CA LEU A 56 -15.31 -1.45 14.67
C LEU A 56 -14.42 -2.64 14.30
N TRP A 57 -14.28 -2.83 12.99
CA TRP A 57 -13.44 -3.83 12.35
C TRP A 57 -12.40 -3.17 11.45
N TYR A 58 -11.38 -3.91 11.13
CA TYR A 58 -10.30 -3.48 10.23
C TYR A 58 -10.02 -4.59 9.19
N PRO A 59 -10.98 -4.83 8.27
CA PRO A 59 -10.76 -5.75 7.16
C PRO A 59 -9.76 -5.19 6.16
N GLY A 60 -9.08 -6.10 5.46
CA GLY A 60 -8.13 -5.69 4.45
C GLY A 60 -7.66 -6.79 3.53
N THR A 61 -6.91 -6.37 2.55
CA THR A 61 -6.24 -7.13 1.52
C THR A 61 -4.73 -6.99 1.65
N ALA A 62 -3.97 -7.89 1.04
CA ALA A 62 -2.52 -7.85 1.06
C ALA A 62 -1.91 -8.31 -0.26
N THR A 63 -0.76 -7.71 -0.62
CA THR A 63 0.18 -8.25 -1.62
C THR A 63 1.37 -8.88 -0.92
N ALA A 64 1.88 -9.99 -1.45
CA ALA A 64 2.96 -10.77 -0.83
C ALA A 64 4.30 -10.02 -0.81
N SER A 65 4.57 -9.17 -1.79
CA SER A 65 5.87 -8.51 -1.97
C SER A 65 5.71 -7.03 -2.34
N CYS A 66 5.80 -6.14 -1.35
CA CYS A 66 5.75 -4.69 -1.53
C CYS A 66 7.15 -4.07 -1.41
N ALA A 67 7.54 -3.55 -0.25
CA ALA A 67 8.90 -3.05 -0.04
C ALA A 67 9.96 -4.15 -0.16
N ALA A 68 9.56 -5.42 0.01
CA ALA A 68 10.43 -6.56 -0.29
C ALA A 68 10.86 -6.57 -1.76
N SER A 69 9.97 -6.26 -2.71
CA SER A 69 10.29 -6.19 -4.14
C SER A 69 11.30 -5.09 -4.44
N TYR A 70 11.12 -3.91 -3.88
CA TYR A 70 12.06 -2.82 -4.10
C TYR A 70 13.43 -3.08 -3.42
N ARG A 71 13.44 -3.72 -2.25
CA ARG A 71 14.68 -4.17 -1.60
C ARG A 71 15.39 -5.22 -2.43
N TRP A 72 14.67 -6.24 -2.91
CA TRP A 72 15.20 -7.26 -3.79
C TRP A 72 15.80 -6.64 -5.07
N TYR A 73 15.07 -5.72 -5.71
CA TYR A 73 15.55 -4.99 -6.88
C TYR A 73 16.85 -4.23 -6.57
N ARG A 74 16.90 -3.47 -5.48
CA ARG A 74 18.10 -2.75 -5.04
C ARG A 74 19.28 -3.70 -4.85
N ASP A 75 19.07 -4.83 -4.19
CA ASP A 75 20.15 -5.73 -3.79
C ASP A 75 20.66 -6.60 -4.95
N THR A 76 19.85 -6.83 -5.97
CA THR A 76 20.17 -7.76 -7.08
C THR A 76 20.45 -7.06 -8.40
N ILE A 77 19.70 -6.02 -8.75
CA ILE A 77 19.76 -5.36 -10.07
C ILE A 77 20.32 -3.96 -9.96
N GLY A 78 19.71 -3.10 -9.15
CA GLY A 78 20.06 -1.69 -9.02
C GLY A 78 21.44 -1.46 -8.38
N ARG A 79 21.74 -2.19 -7.32
CA ARG A 79 23.02 -2.21 -6.58
C ARG A 79 23.50 -0.86 -6.08
N GLU A 80 22.59 0.09 -5.91
CA GLU A 80 22.84 1.43 -5.41
C GLU A 80 21.90 1.73 -4.23
N PRO A 81 22.20 2.71 -3.38
CA PRO A 81 21.29 3.18 -2.34
C PRO A 81 19.95 3.62 -2.92
N PHE A 82 18.87 3.48 -2.15
CA PHE A 82 17.51 3.87 -2.59
C PHE A 82 17.45 5.32 -3.07
N ALA A 83 18.17 6.25 -2.42
CA ALA A 83 18.18 7.66 -2.82
C ALA A 83 18.74 7.84 -4.24
N ASP A 84 19.85 7.15 -4.55
CA ASP A 84 20.53 7.24 -5.83
C ASP A 84 19.74 6.54 -6.96
N LEU A 85 18.95 5.51 -6.62
CA LEU A 85 18.03 4.87 -7.55
C LEU A 85 16.80 5.75 -7.83
N ASN A 86 16.28 6.46 -6.83
CA ASN A 86 15.06 7.25 -6.95
C ASN A 86 15.25 8.50 -7.81
N VAL A 87 16.34 9.23 -7.64
CA VAL A 87 16.56 10.51 -8.33
C VAL A 87 16.46 10.37 -9.86
N PRO A 88 17.19 9.47 -10.56
CA PRO A 88 17.00 9.31 -11.99
C PRO A 88 15.64 8.70 -12.38
N ALA A 89 14.99 7.95 -11.49
CA ALA A 89 13.68 7.37 -11.75
C ALA A 89 12.54 8.43 -11.70
N GLU A 90 12.74 9.58 -11.06
CA GLU A 90 11.79 10.69 -11.07
C GLU A 90 11.61 11.27 -12.47
N GLU A 91 12.67 11.28 -13.29
CA GLU A 91 12.65 11.80 -14.65
C GLU A 91 11.99 10.85 -15.67
N ILE A 92 11.78 9.59 -15.30
CA ILE A 92 11.14 8.61 -16.18
C ILE A 92 9.62 8.85 -16.19
N PRO A 93 8.96 8.87 -17.35
CA PRO A 93 7.52 9.09 -17.42
C PRO A 93 6.72 7.95 -16.79
N ALA A 94 5.48 8.25 -16.40
CA ALA A 94 4.53 7.26 -15.92
C ALA A 94 4.37 6.10 -16.92
N GLY A 95 4.56 4.86 -16.43
CA GLY A 95 4.55 3.64 -17.23
C GLY A 95 5.90 3.21 -17.76
N SER A 96 7.00 3.86 -17.33
CA SER A 96 8.39 3.42 -17.56
C SER A 96 8.68 3.08 -19.04
N ASP A 97 8.14 3.89 -19.96
CA ASP A 97 8.24 3.69 -21.43
C ASP A 97 7.80 2.29 -21.91
N GLY A 98 6.85 1.68 -21.18
CA GLY A 98 6.27 0.38 -21.50
C GLY A 98 6.93 -0.80 -20.79
N LEU A 99 7.97 -0.55 -19.98
CA LEU A 99 8.52 -1.57 -19.08
C LEU A 99 7.56 -1.78 -17.89
N MET A 100 7.18 -3.02 -17.62
CA MET A 100 6.24 -3.36 -16.55
C MET A 100 6.82 -4.44 -15.66
N PHE A 101 6.57 -4.32 -14.35
CA PHE A 101 6.99 -5.28 -13.34
C PHE A 101 5.78 -5.90 -12.63
N HIS A 102 5.76 -7.23 -12.50
CA HIS A 102 4.86 -7.96 -11.62
C HIS A 102 5.61 -8.40 -10.36
N PRO A 103 5.21 -7.94 -9.16
CA PRO A 103 5.98 -8.14 -7.93
C PRO A 103 5.78 -9.50 -7.26
N TYR A 104 5.43 -10.55 -7.99
CA TYR A 104 5.06 -11.86 -7.46
C TYR A 104 6.27 -12.72 -7.05
N LEU A 105 7.28 -12.11 -6.41
CA LEU A 105 8.52 -12.78 -6.03
C LEU A 105 8.32 -13.98 -5.09
N ASN A 106 7.23 -13.97 -4.31
CA ASN A 106 6.88 -15.00 -3.35
C ASN A 106 5.40 -15.46 -3.55
N GLY A 107 4.98 -15.60 -4.81
CA GLY A 107 3.57 -15.72 -5.11
C GLY A 107 2.81 -14.41 -4.91
N GLU A 108 1.49 -14.45 -4.97
CA GLU A 108 0.64 -13.29 -4.69
C GLU A 108 -0.58 -13.69 -3.86
N LEU A 109 -1.01 -12.76 -2.98
CA LEU A 109 -2.14 -12.96 -2.10
C LEU A 109 -3.43 -12.45 -2.76
N THR A 110 -3.84 -11.23 -2.51
CA THR A 110 -5.08 -10.68 -3.06
C THR A 110 -4.86 -10.10 -4.45
N PRO A 111 -5.71 -10.40 -5.44
CA PRO A 111 -6.94 -11.22 -5.39
C PRO A 111 -6.74 -12.69 -5.81
N TYR A 112 -5.51 -13.15 -5.98
CA TYR A 112 -5.22 -14.44 -6.62
C TYR A 112 -5.12 -15.57 -5.61
N ASN A 113 -4.48 -15.32 -4.46
CA ASN A 113 -4.13 -16.33 -3.45
C ASN A 113 -3.37 -17.52 -4.07
N ASP A 114 -2.35 -17.17 -4.86
CA ASP A 114 -1.60 -18.07 -5.71
C ASP A 114 -0.10 -18.05 -5.36
N PRO A 115 0.42 -19.09 -4.70
CA PRO A 115 1.83 -19.18 -4.30
C PRO A 115 2.78 -19.52 -5.47
N GLU A 116 2.26 -19.99 -6.60
CA GLU A 116 3.07 -20.41 -7.75
C GLU A 116 3.46 -19.23 -8.65
N LEU A 117 2.75 -18.12 -8.59
CA LEU A 117 3.07 -16.92 -9.37
C LEU A 117 4.51 -16.46 -9.13
N LYS A 118 5.15 -15.98 -10.20
CA LYS A 118 6.54 -15.49 -10.15
C LYS A 118 6.62 -14.04 -10.60
N GLY A 119 7.61 -13.32 -10.05
CA GLY A 119 7.93 -11.97 -10.48
C GLY A 119 8.44 -11.93 -11.92
N SER A 120 8.06 -10.90 -12.67
CA SER A 120 8.48 -10.75 -14.07
C SER A 120 8.66 -9.29 -14.46
N TYR A 121 9.62 -9.01 -15.34
CA TYR A 121 9.70 -7.80 -16.11
C TYR A 121 9.28 -8.08 -17.55
N THR A 122 8.33 -7.30 -18.07
CA THR A 122 7.83 -7.45 -19.43
C THR A 122 7.97 -6.14 -20.22
N GLY A 123 8.14 -6.23 -21.53
CA GLY A 123 8.29 -5.07 -22.40
C GLY A 123 9.70 -4.47 -22.43
N ILE A 124 10.73 -5.23 -22.04
CA ILE A 124 12.14 -4.79 -22.08
C ILE A 124 12.56 -4.45 -23.49
N SER A 125 13.25 -3.32 -23.65
CA SER A 125 13.90 -2.91 -24.89
C SER A 125 15.29 -2.33 -24.60
N SER A 126 16.12 -2.16 -25.63
CA SER A 126 17.49 -1.64 -25.51
C SER A 126 17.58 -0.18 -25.01
N ARG A 127 16.46 0.57 -25.00
CA ARG A 127 16.41 1.96 -24.51
C ARG A 127 16.25 2.05 -22.98
N HIS A 128 15.84 0.96 -22.33
CA HIS A 128 15.59 0.98 -20.89
C HIS A 128 16.89 0.97 -20.10
N THR A 129 16.98 1.85 -19.13
CA THR A 129 18.10 2.03 -18.20
C THR A 129 17.70 1.59 -16.79
N THR A 130 18.66 1.56 -15.85
CA THR A 130 18.38 1.29 -14.43
C THR A 130 17.27 2.18 -13.87
N ALA A 131 17.17 3.45 -14.31
CA ALA A 131 16.09 4.36 -13.92
C ALA A 131 14.70 3.84 -14.32
N HIS A 132 14.55 3.29 -15.52
CA HIS A 132 13.29 2.68 -15.96
C HIS A 132 12.94 1.44 -15.13
N PHE A 133 13.93 0.58 -14.83
CA PHE A 133 13.70 -0.60 -14.00
C PHE A 133 13.32 -0.21 -12.56
N THR A 134 13.97 0.82 -12.01
CA THR A 134 13.61 1.36 -10.70
C THR A 134 12.14 1.81 -10.68
N ARG A 135 11.77 2.67 -11.65
CA ARG A 135 10.41 3.18 -11.74
C ARG A 135 9.39 2.07 -11.98
N ALA A 136 9.66 1.16 -12.90
CA ALA A 136 8.78 0.02 -13.18
C ALA A 136 8.57 -0.87 -11.94
N THR A 137 9.60 -1.04 -11.10
CA THR A 137 9.48 -1.78 -9.83
C THR A 137 8.49 -1.09 -8.89
N LEU A 138 8.61 0.23 -8.69
CA LEU A 138 7.73 1.01 -7.83
C LEU A 138 6.29 1.03 -8.37
N GLU A 139 6.13 1.17 -9.69
CA GLU A 139 4.84 1.16 -10.38
C GLU A 139 4.17 -0.23 -10.31
N GLY A 140 4.91 -1.31 -10.51
CA GLY A 140 4.38 -2.67 -10.45
C GLY A 140 3.81 -3.02 -9.08
N VAL A 141 4.50 -2.62 -8.01
CA VAL A 141 3.98 -2.76 -6.64
C VAL A 141 2.70 -1.91 -6.45
N ALA A 142 2.67 -0.69 -6.97
CA ALA A 142 1.49 0.16 -6.89
C ALA A 142 0.30 -0.45 -7.67
N MET A 143 0.54 -1.13 -8.80
CA MET A 143 -0.49 -1.87 -9.55
C MET A 143 -1.04 -3.06 -8.75
N SER A 144 -0.18 -3.82 -8.06
CA SER A 144 -0.63 -4.90 -7.17
C SER A 144 -1.47 -4.36 -6.01
N LEU A 145 -1.12 -3.20 -5.44
CA LEU A 145 -1.96 -2.53 -4.44
C LEU A 145 -3.31 -2.06 -5.04
N LYS A 146 -3.34 -1.66 -6.32
CA LYS A 146 -4.60 -1.32 -7.00
C LYS A 146 -5.52 -2.54 -7.14
N ASP A 147 -4.98 -3.72 -7.42
CA ASP A 147 -5.72 -4.98 -7.39
C ASP A 147 -6.31 -5.27 -6.00
N CYS A 148 -5.50 -5.09 -4.96
CA CYS A 148 -5.94 -5.18 -3.57
C CYS A 148 -7.10 -4.21 -3.26
N MET A 149 -7.01 -2.97 -3.71
CA MET A 149 -8.03 -1.94 -3.51
C MET A 149 -9.32 -2.28 -4.28
N GLN A 150 -9.21 -2.77 -5.51
CA GLN A 150 -10.36 -3.15 -6.33
C GLN A 150 -11.20 -4.23 -5.63
N THR A 151 -10.55 -5.21 -4.99
CA THR A 151 -11.24 -6.25 -4.21
C THR A 151 -12.10 -5.65 -3.09
N LEU A 152 -11.66 -4.59 -2.42
CA LEU A 152 -12.45 -3.91 -1.40
C LEU A 152 -13.62 -3.12 -2.02
N TYR A 153 -13.41 -2.46 -3.16
CA TYR A 153 -14.49 -1.75 -3.87
C TYR A 153 -15.58 -2.72 -4.35
N ASP A 154 -15.22 -3.89 -4.86
CA ASP A 154 -16.15 -4.93 -5.32
C ASP A 154 -17.02 -5.46 -4.17
N LEU A 155 -16.53 -5.38 -2.92
CA LEU A 155 -17.28 -5.68 -1.69
C LEU A 155 -18.13 -4.50 -1.18
N GLY A 156 -18.20 -3.41 -1.94
CA GLY A 156 -19.01 -2.23 -1.62
C GLY A 156 -18.42 -1.31 -0.55
N VAL A 157 -17.12 -1.44 -0.26
CA VAL A 157 -16.44 -0.58 0.72
C VAL A 157 -16.32 0.85 0.18
N LYS A 158 -16.70 1.82 1.02
CA LYS A 158 -16.53 3.25 0.71
C LYS A 158 -15.37 3.82 1.49
N MET A 159 -14.47 4.52 0.80
CA MET A 159 -13.29 5.15 1.38
C MET A 159 -13.50 6.65 1.51
N LYS A 160 -13.13 7.23 2.66
CA LYS A 160 -13.32 8.65 2.97
C LYS A 160 -11.97 9.37 3.13
N ARG A 161 -11.05 8.76 3.84
CA ARG A 161 -9.73 9.32 4.15
C ARG A 161 -8.69 8.22 4.03
N VAL A 162 -7.55 8.54 3.44
CA VAL A 162 -6.47 7.57 3.23
C VAL A 162 -5.20 8.03 3.92
N ARG A 163 -4.66 7.17 4.75
CA ARG A 163 -3.32 7.30 5.36
C ARG A 163 -2.35 6.33 4.69
N ILE A 164 -1.16 6.83 4.37
CA ILE A 164 -0.07 5.98 3.87
C ILE A 164 0.99 5.85 4.94
N ILE A 165 1.35 4.60 5.28
CA ILE A 165 2.26 4.26 6.39
C ILE A 165 3.34 3.26 5.95
N GLY A 166 4.29 3.02 6.84
CA GLY A 166 5.35 2.03 6.66
C GLY A 166 6.62 2.60 6.03
N GLY A 167 7.67 1.76 5.97
CA GLY A 167 9.01 2.19 5.53
C GLY A 167 9.07 2.73 4.11
N GLY A 168 8.31 2.14 3.18
CA GLY A 168 8.22 2.60 1.79
C GLY A 168 7.56 3.97 1.64
N ALA A 169 6.69 4.34 2.58
CA ALA A 169 6.03 5.65 2.60
C ALA A 169 6.98 6.83 2.88
N LYS A 170 8.22 6.58 3.28
CA LYS A 170 9.25 7.62 3.44
C LYS A 170 9.71 8.20 2.10
N GLY A 171 9.67 7.42 1.01
CA GLY A 171 10.05 7.86 -0.32
C GLY A 171 8.99 8.73 -0.98
N LEU A 172 9.32 9.98 -1.34
CA LEU A 172 8.40 10.91 -2.00
C LEU A 172 7.93 10.38 -3.35
N LEU A 173 8.85 9.92 -4.19
CA LEU A 173 8.54 9.36 -5.50
C LEU A 173 7.53 8.22 -5.39
N TRP A 174 7.78 7.25 -4.48
CA TRP A 174 6.90 6.09 -4.36
C TRP A 174 5.51 6.44 -3.84
N ARG A 175 5.42 7.36 -2.87
CA ARG A 175 4.11 7.87 -2.41
C ARG A 175 3.32 8.52 -3.54
N GLN A 176 3.99 9.31 -4.38
CA GLN A 176 3.34 9.97 -5.52
C GLN A 176 2.89 8.93 -6.56
N ILE A 177 3.73 7.96 -6.90
CA ILE A 177 3.35 6.86 -7.80
C ILE A 177 2.12 6.11 -7.26
N VAL A 178 2.11 5.77 -5.97
CA VAL A 178 0.96 5.07 -5.36
C VAL A 178 -0.30 5.95 -5.39
N ALA A 179 -0.20 7.25 -5.11
CA ALA A 179 -1.32 8.17 -5.20
C ALA A 179 -1.89 8.24 -6.63
N ASP A 180 -1.00 8.35 -7.62
CA ASP A 180 -1.36 8.43 -9.04
C ASP A 180 -2.02 7.12 -9.53
N VAL A 181 -1.45 5.96 -9.17
CA VAL A 181 -1.96 4.64 -9.57
C VAL A 181 -3.31 4.33 -8.93
N LEU A 182 -3.47 4.62 -7.63
CA LEU A 182 -4.73 4.40 -6.93
C LEU A 182 -5.78 5.47 -7.24
N GLY A 183 -5.36 6.64 -7.73
CA GLY A 183 -6.23 7.77 -8.03
C GLY A 183 -6.82 8.43 -6.77
N ILE A 184 -6.10 8.40 -5.64
CA ILE A 184 -6.61 8.83 -4.34
C ILE A 184 -5.60 9.73 -3.63
N GLU A 185 -6.08 10.85 -3.06
CA GLU A 185 -5.28 11.66 -2.16
C GLU A 185 -4.90 10.87 -0.91
N MET A 186 -3.62 10.88 -0.57
CA MET A 186 -3.09 10.18 0.61
C MET A 186 -2.33 11.13 1.52
N GLN A 187 -2.49 10.93 2.81
CA GLN A 187 -1.85 11.71 3.85
C GLN A 187 -0.85 10.84 4.61
N LYS A 188 0.40 11.31 4.70
CA LYS A 188 1.40 10.75 5.59
C LYS A 188 1.41 11.52 6.90
N VAL A 189 1.39 10.80 8.03
CA VAL A 189 1.52 11.39 9.36
C VAL A 189 2.97 11.37 9.82
N LYS A 190 3.32 12.24 10.78
CA LYS A 190 4.69 12.31 11.32
C LYS A 190 5.11 11.04 12.03
N VAL A 191 4.19 10.44 12.79
CA VAL A 191 4.45 9.24 13.58
C VAL A 191 3.35 8.21 13.29
N ASP A 192 3.74 7.03 12.83
CA ASP A 192 2.85 5.93 12.45
C ASP A 192 3.27 4.58 13.06
N ASP A 193 4.08 4.62 14.13
CA ASP A 193 4.52 3.39 14.80
C ASP A 193 3.56 2.91 15.90
N SER A 194 3.61 1.62 16.17
CA SER A 194 2.72 0.96 17.13
C SER A 194 2.93 1.43 18.58
N SER A 195 4.11 1.90 18.94
CA SER A 195 4.40 2.41 20.28
C SER A 195 3.64 3.69 20.55
N PHE A 196 3.57 4.59 19.57
CA PHE A 196 2.78 5.82 19.64
C PHE A 196 1.27 5.51 19.76
N GLY A 197 0.76 4.58 18.93
CA GLY A 197 -0.63 4.12 19.05
C GLY A 197 -0.95 3.51 20.42
N THR A 198 -0.01 2.75 20.98
CA THR A 198 -0.15 2.18 22.32
C THR A 198 -0.18 3.27 23.41
N ALA A 199 0.64 4.30 23.28
CA ALA A 199 0.61 5.44 24.20
C ALA A 199 -0.71 6.20 24.12
N MET A 200 -1.24 6.43 22.91
CA MET A 200 -2.56 7.04 22.70
C MET A 200 -3.68 6.19 23.32
N LEU A 201 -3.63 4.84 23.14
CA LEU A 201 -4.58 3.92 23.77
C LEU A 201 -4.54 4.02 25.28
N ALA A 202 -3.35 4.06 25.87
CA ALA A 202 -3.17 4.21 27.30
C ALA A 202 -3.78 5.54 27.79
N ALA A 203 -3.55 6.64 27.08
CA ALA A 203 -4.09 7.96 27.41
C ALA A 203 -5.63 7.98 27.39
N VAL A 204 -6.26 7.33 26.41
CA VAL A 204 -7.72 7.14 26.39
C VAL A 204 -8.17 6.29 27.58
N GLY A 205 -7.46 5.20 27.88
CA GLY A 205 -7.82 4.26 28.94
C GLY A 205 -7.73 4.82 30.36
N ILE A 206 -6.90 5.85 30.59
CA ILE A 206 -6.80 6.54 31.89
C ILE A 206 -7.62 7.84 31.94
N GLY A 207 -8.39 8.16 30.87
CA GLY A 207 -9.26 9.31 30.82
C GLY A 207 -8.58 10.65 30.50
N TRP A 208 -7.40 10.66 29.88
CA TRP A 208 -6.79 11.90 29.37
C TRP A 208 -7.52 12.42 28.13
N PHE A 209 -8.12 11.51 27.36
CA PHE A 209 -8.99 11.82 26.24
C PHE A 209 -10.34 11.15 26.47
N ASP A 210 -11.42 11.87 26.15
CA ASP A 210 -12.79 11.40 26.31
C ASP A 210 -13.16 10.33 25.26
N SER A 211 -12.41 10.27 24.15
CA SER A 211 -12.66 9.33 23.06
C SER A 211 -11.41 9.04 22.21
N PHE A 212 -11.46 7.96 21.45
CA PHE A 212 -10.44 7.64 20.45
C PHE A 212 -10.36 8.72 19.35
N ALA A 213 -11.50 9.34 19.00
CA ALA A 213 -11.55 10.42 18.02
C ALA A 213 -10.79 11.65 18.54
N GLN A 214 -11.04 12.08 19.77
CA GLN A 214 -10.35 13.20 20.40
C GLN A 214 -8.85 12.94 20.51
N ALA A 215 -8.44 11.72 20.89
CA ALA A 215 -7.02 11.35 20.92
C ALA A 215 -6.38 11.48 19.53
N ALA A 216 -7.06 10.99 18.49
CA ALA A 216 -6.58 11.11 17.12
C ALA A 216 -6.50 12.56 16.63
N GLU A 217 -7.50 13.38 16.90
CA GLU A 217 -7.51 14.81 16.53
C GLU A 217 -6.40 15.60 17.23
N THR A 218 -6.11 15.27 18.49
CA THR A 218 -5.13 16.00 19.30
C THR A 218 -3.70 15.56 19.00
N CYS A 219 -3.46 14.26 18.80
CA CYS A 219 -2.11 13.70 18.73
C CYS A 219 -1.57 13.56 17.31
N ILE A 220 -2.44 13.50 16.29
CA ILE A 220 -2.00 13.18 14.93
C ILE A 220 -1.70 14.43 14.14
N GLU A 221 -0.46 14.53 13.68
CA GLU A 221 0.00 15.60 12.80
C GLU A 221 0.27 15.05 11.38
N VAL A 222 -0.35 15.67 10.38
CA VAL A 222 -0.09 15.34 8.97
C VAL A 222 1.24 15.97 8.56
N GLU A 223 2.19 15.15 8.12
CA GLU A 223 3.49 15.59 7.63
C GLU A 223 3.41 16.09 6.19
N SER A 224 2.68 15.35 5.35
CA SER A 224 2.59 15.65 3.91
C SER A 224 1.37 15.01 3.27
N VAL A 225 0.99 15.55 2.12
CA VAL A 225 -0.13 15.08 1.30
C VAL A 225 0.37 14.79 -0.11
N SER A 226 0.06 13.60 -0.63
CA SER A 226 0.27 13.25 -2.04
C SER A 226 -1.07 13.25 -2.75
N LYS A 227 -1.23 14.16 -3.73
CA LYS A 227 -2.44 14.26 -4.57
C LYS A 227 -2.18 13.57 -5.91
N PRO A 228 -3.14 12.81 -6.43
CA PRO A 228 -3.00 12.23 -7.75
C PRO A 228 -2.77 13.29 -8.82
N ASN A 229 -1.81 13.05 -9.71
CA ASN A 229 -1.66 13.81 -10.94
C ASN A 229 -2.65 13.25 -11.97
N PRO A 230 -3.58 14.07 -12.52
CA PRO A 230 -4.63 13.57 -13.42
C PRO A 230 -4.08 12.95 -14.72
N GLU A 231 -2.95 13.46 -15.24
CA GLU A 231 -2.33 12.91 -16.47
C GLU A 231 -1.72 11.54 -16.18
N ASN A 232 -0.98 11.40 -15.09
CA ASN A 232 -0.41 10.12 -14.65
C ASN A 232 -1.51 9.11 -14.33
N GLN A 233 -2.56 9.53 -13.61
CA GLN A 233 -3.69 8.68 -13.30
C GLN A 233 -4.31 8.07 -14.57
N LYS A 234 -4.58 8.91 -15.58
CA LYS A 234 -5.12 8.44 -16.87
C LYS A 234 -4.18 7.48 -17.60
N ALA A 235 -2.86 7.69 -17.50
CA ALA A 235 -1.87 6.76 -18.04
C ALA A 235 -1.91 5.43 -17.28
N TYR A 236 -1.93 5.47 -15.96
CA TYR A 236 -1.96 4.28 -15.11
C TYR A 236 -3.27 3.46 -15.21
N GLU A 237 -4.41 4.07 -15.52
CA GLU A 237 -5.64 3.34 -15.81
C GLU A 237 -5.49 2.41 -17.01
N LYS A 238 -4.88 2.92 -18.09
CA LYS A 238 -4.59 2.10 -19.29
C LYS A 238 -3.56 1.02 -19.01
N LEU A 239 -2.53 1.37 -18.24
CA LEU A 239 -1.47 0.44 -17.88
C LEU A 239 -1.96 -0.66 -16.94
N PHE A 240 -2.92 -0.38 -16.06
CA PHE A 240 -3.51 -1.38 -15.19
C PHE A 240 -4.25 -2.47 -15.97
N ALA A 241 -4.99 -2.10 -17.01
CA ALA A 241 -5.62 -3.08 -17.90
C ALA A 241 -4.56 -4.02 -18.56
N ARG A 242 -3.44 -3.44 -19.01
CA ARG A 242 -2.31 -4.21 -19.56
C ARG A 242 -1.63 -5.08 -18.49
N TYR A 243 -1.46 -4.56 -17.28
CA TYR A 243 -0.92 -5.31 -16.13
C TYR A 243 -1.74 -6.59 -15.88
N LYS A 244 -3.08 -6.48 -15.86
CA LYS A 244 -3.99 -7.61 -15.72
C LYS A 244 -3.88 -8.61 -16.88
N ALA A 245 -3.87 -8.12 -18.12
CA ALA A 245 -3.74 -8.98 -19.29
C ALA A 245 -2.42 -9.76 -19.33
N ILE A 246 -1.31 -9.15 -18.87
CA ILE A 246 -0.02 -9.83 -18.75
C ILE A 246 -0.06 -10.88 -17.63
N HIS A 247 -0.68 -10.56 -16.49
CA HIS A 247 -0.91 -11.54 -15.44
C HIS A 247 -1.65 -12.76 -15.99
N ASP A 248 -2.78 -12.55 -16.65
CA ASP A 248 -3.63 -13.63 -17.20
C ASP A 248 -2.88 -14.51 -18.24
N ALA A 249 -1.97 -13.90 -19.00
CA ALA A 249 -1.14 -14.60 -19.98
C ALA A 249 0.00 -15.41 -19.35
N LEU A 250 0.61 -14.91 -18.26
CA LEU A 250 1.76 -15.54 -17.64
C LEU A 250 1.41 -16.52 -16.51
N ALA A 251 0.31 -16.31 -15.80
CA ALA A 251 -0.08 -17.15 -14.68
C ALA A 251 -0.12 -18.65 -15.04
N PRO A 252 -0.73 -19.07 -16.16
CA PRO A 252 -0.74 -20.51 -16.54
C PRO A 252 0.65 -21.11 -16.70
N VAL A 253 1.64 -20.31 -17.13
CA VAL A 253 3.02 -20.79 -17.36
C VAL A 253 3.74 -21.16 -16.07
N TYR A 254 3.28 -20.68 -14.93
CA TYR A 254 3.89 -20.93 -13.63
C TYR A 254 3.31 -22.16 -12.91
N HIS A 255 2.24 -22.75 -13.45
CA HIS A 255 1.53 -23.90 -12.87
C HIS A 255 1.86 -25.25 -13.56
N ASP A 256 2.79 -25.27 -14.49
CA ASP A 256 3.21 -26.48 -15.23
C ASP A 256 4.20 -27.35 -14.42
#